data_ac8eec9ab1deefe9f267d15e6aaa7907
#
_entry.id   ac8eec9ab1deefe9f267d15e6aaa7907
#
_cell.length_a   1.000
_cell.length_b   1.000
_cell.length_c   1.000
_cell.angle_alpha   90.00
_cell.angle_beta   90.00
_cell.angle_gamma   90.00
#
_symmetry.space_group_name_H-M   'P 1'
#
loop_
_entity.id
_entity.type
_entity.pdbx_description
1 polymer ?
#
loop_
_entity_poly.entity_id
_entity_poly.type
_entity_poly.pdbx_seq_one_letter_code
_entity_poly.pdbx_strand_id
1 'polypeptide(L)'
;MTTPVNKGNDGNDPKKKAEAAAAEAQAEVKETAAKAQNKAENVAGKAKDAVDGVKEKVADTAEKVEQKIESQDEPKTSTKAPSGGNRTYENLSSIPDMKAINRKIFFSAIPGVGGTREAKQDPTSAIQVSGIKVDKANLADYTSATGLRLGNDLPPTYFFVLSFPLVMELLSRPDFPYAAMGAVHVTNVIEQTRTLKIDDTYTIRSHGENLRPHRRGLLVDIVTEIFVEGDDTNKPVWRQTSTFLGMGAKFAKSADVSVTTRAEDSGKVLPKPELPEFKPNARWRWNGSNVDAYVEASNDHNPIHTSNLGAKLFGFPARIAHGMYSAAAVLAPLEGRLPDALRYSVEFVKPVVIPAQVALWTIKEDDGSHDIQLRGSSKPEKLHLNAEITPL
;
A
#
# COMPACT_ATOMS: atom_id res chain seq x y z
N MET A 1 -27.38 38.83 -88.94
CA MET A 1 -28.42 38.62 -87.90
C MET A 1 -27.82 37.66 -86.87
N THR A 2 -27.28 38.18 -85.80
CA THR A 2 -26.63 37.39 -84.77
C THR A 2 -27.52 37.38 -83.55
N THR A 3 -27.95 36.20 -83.13
CA THR A 3 -28.70 35.90 -81.90
C THR A 3 -27.75 35.90 -80.71
N PRO A 4 -28.16 36.45 -79.56
CA PRO A 4 -27.33 36.45 -78.34
C PRO A 4 -27.43 35.12 -77.56
N VAL A 5 -26.31 34.64 -77.11
CA VAL A 5 -26.12 33.50 -76.22
C VAL A 5 -26.57 33.85 -74.80
N ASN A 6 -27.43 33.04 -74.27
CA ASN A 6 -27.93 33.13 -72.90
C ASN A 6 -26.86 32.58 -71.92
N LYS A 7 -26.38 33.41 -70.96
CA LYS A 7 -25.47 33.00 -69.87
C LYS A 7 -26.24 32.25 -68.81
N GLY A 8 -25.95 31.03 -68.66
CA GLY A 8 -26.51 30.16 -67.65
C GLY A 8 -26.19 30.59 -66.22
N ASN A 9 -27.13 30.33 -65.38
CA ASN A 9 -27.18 30.64 -63.94
C ASN A 9 -26.27 29.65 -63.15
N ASP A 10 -25.06 30.08 -62.77
CA ASP A 10 -24.03 29.29 -62.06
C ASP A 10 -24.22 29.25 -60.54
N GLY A 11 -25.42 29.52 -60.03
CA GLY A 11 -25.68 29.68 -58.59
C GLY A 11 -26.12 28.45 -57.79
N ASN A 12 -26.26 27.27 -58.43
CA ASN A 12 -26.91 26.14 -57.74
C ASN A 12 -26.22 24.78 -58.01
N ASP A 13 -24.90 24.71 -57.80
CA ASP A 13 -24.17 23.43 -57.88
C ASP A 13 -24.28 22.72 -56.52
N PRO A 14 -24.95 21.54 -56.44
CA PRO A 14 -25.08 20.75 -55.22
C PRO A 14 -23.73 20.33 -54.59
N LYS A 15 -22.69 20.23 -55.44
CA LYS A 15 -21.34 19.85 -55.03
C LYS A 15 -20.66 20.96 -54.23
N LYS A 16 -20.80 22.22 -54.65
CA LYS A 16 -20.31 23.40 -53.94
C LYS A 16 -20.99 23.63 -52.61
N LYS A 17 -22.31 23.35 -52.52
CA LYS A 17 -23.07 23.40 -51.27
C LYS A 17 -22.61 22.31 -50.26
N ALA A 18 -22.33 21.09 -50.74
CA ALA A 18 -21.85 20.02 -49.89
C ALA A 18 -20.43 20.29 -49.38
N GLU A 19 -19.55 20.87 -50.23
CA GLU A 19 -18.19 21.26 -49.81
C GLU A 19 -18.19 22.40 -48.79
N ALA A 20 -19.07 23.40 -48.94
CA ALA A 20 -19.25 24.47 -47.99
C ALA A 20 -19.77 23.96 -46.62
N ALA A 21 -20.76 23.07 -46.62
CA ALA A 21 -21.29 22.46 -45.38
C ALA A 21 -20.28 21.58 -44.70
N ALA A 22 -19.43 20.85 -45.44
CA ALA A 22 -18.34 20.06 -44.87
C ALA A 22 -17.25 20.94 -44.26
N ALA A 23 -16.91 22.07 -44.87
CA ALA A 23 -15.95 23.02 -44.35
C ALA A 23 -16.47 23.72 -43.06
N GLU A 24 -17.75 24.03 -43.02
CA GLU A 24 -18.40 24.63 -41.84
C GLU A 24 -18.45 23.64 -40.67
N ALA A 25 -18.79 22.37 -40.90
CA ALA A 25 -18.74 21.30 -39.90
C ALA A 25 -17.34 21.04 -39.39
N GLN A 26 -16.31 21.09 -40.26
CA GLN A 26 -14.91 20.96 -39.84
C GLN A 26 -14.42 22.15 -39.00
N ALA A 27 -14.90 23.37 -39.29
CA ALA A 27 -14.59 24.56 -38.50
C ALA A 27 -15.21 24.46 -37.09
N GLU A 28 -16.45 24.02 -36.99
CA GLU A 28 -17.18 23.84 -35.73
C GLU A 28 -16.54 22.75 -34.84
N VAL A 29 -16.08 21.64 -35.44
CA VAL A 29 -15.34 20.58 -34.74
C VAL A 29 -14.00 21.11 -34.23
N LYS A 30 -13.27 21.91 -35.01
CA LYS A 30 -12.01 22.53 -34.60
C LYS A 30 -12.20 23.51 -33.46
N GLU A 31 -13.24 24.35 -33.51
CA GLU A 31 -13.54 25.30 -32.45
C GLU A 31 -13.96 24.60 -31.14
N THR A 32 -14.76 23.53 -31.25
CA THR A 32 -15.15 22.71 -30.09
C THR A 32 -13.96 22.00 -29.48
N ALA A 33 -13.05 21.46 -30.28
CA ALA A 33 -11.81 20.84 -29.83
C ALA A 33 -10.87 21.86 -29.14
N ALA A 34 -10.73 23.08 -29.69
CA ALA A 34 -9.94 24.14 -29.07
C ALA A 34 -10.53 24.61 -27.73
N LYS A 35 -11.85 24.73 -27.62
CA LYS A 35 -12.53 25.05 -26.36
C LYS A 35 -12.35 23.94 -25.31
N ALA A 36 -12.40 22.66 -25.71
CA ALA A 36 -12.14 21.52 -24.84
C ALA A 36 -10.67 21.49 -24.38
N GLN A 37 -9.74 21.78 -25.26
CA GLN A 37 -8.30 21.84 -24.95
C GLN A 37 -7.98 22.98 -23.98
N ASN A 38 -8.50 24.18 -24.20
CA ASN A 38 -8.34 25.33 -23.30
C ASN A 38 -8.96 25.07 -21.90
N LYS A 39 -10.08 24.35 -21.85
CA LYS A 39 -10.70 23.93 -20.58
C LYS A 39 -9.85 22.90 -19.85
N ALA A 40 -9.26 21.94 -20.58
CA ALA A 40 -8.34 20.95 -20.01
C ALA A 40 -7.04 21.58 -19.51
N GLU A 41 -6.46 22.55 -20.23
CA GLU A 41 -5.27 23.28 -19.82
C GLU A 41 -5.54 24.16 -18.57
N ASN A 42 -6.71 24.77 -18.48
CA ASN A 42 -7.11 25.57 -17.31
C ASN A 42 -7.33 24.68 -16.06
N VAL A 43 -7.90 23.49 -16.24
CA VAL A 43 -8.03 22.50 -15.16
C VAL A 43 -6.67 21.96 -14.76
N ALA A 44 -5.78 21.68 -15.71
CA ALA A 44 -4.41 21.25 -15.46
C ALA A 44 -3.58 22.34 -14.76
N GLY A 45 -3.75 23.62 -15.13
CA GLY A 45 -3.12 24.78 -14.46
C GLY A 45 -3.55 24.89 -13.01
N LYS A 46 -4.86 24.86 -12.73
CA LYS A 46 -5.38 24.91 -11.35
C LYS A 46 -4.98 23.70 -10.50
N ALA A 47 -4.90 22.51 -11.12
CA ALA A 47 -4.38 21.33 -10.46
C ALA A 47 -2.89 21.45 -10.16
N LYS A 48 -2.11 22.05 -11.07
CA LYS A 48 -0.68 22.31 -10.88
C LYS A 48 -0.43 23.30 -9.74
N ASP A 49 -1.16 24.40 -9.68
CA ASP A 49 -1.04 25.41 -8.61
C ASP A 49 -1.41 24.83 -7.24
N ALA A 50 -2.45 24.00 -7.17
CA ALA A 50 -2.81 23.27 -5.96
C ALA A 50 -1.73 22.26 -5.54
N VAL A 51 -1.11 21.58 -6.51
CA VAL A 51 -0.01 20.62 -6.29
C VAL A 51 1.27 21.33 -5.85
N ASP A 52 1.59 22.48 -6.43
CA ASP A 52 2.80 23.25 -6.08
C ASP A 52 2.69 23.87 -4.67
N GLY A 53 1.50 24.31 -4.25
CA GLY A 53 1.23 24.74 -2.87
C GLY A 53 1.28 23.61 -1.84
N VAL A 54 0.98 22.37 -2.24
CA VAL A 54 1.15 21.18 -1.40
C VAL A 54 2.62 20.75 -1.38
N LYS A 55 3.34 20.84 -2.50
CA LYS A 55 4.78 20.52 -2.59
C LYS A 55 5.64 21.39 -1.68
N GLU A 56 5.38 22.69 -1.64
CA GLU A 56 6.13 23.62 -0.80
C GLU A 56 5.98 23.28 0.69
N LYS A 57 4.76 22.93 1.12
CA LYS A 57 4.49 22.49 2.49
C LYS A 57 5.08 21.11 2.81
N VAL A 58 5.14 20.19 1.83
CA VAL A 58 5.68 18.84 2.01
C VAL A 58 7.21 18.85 1.95
N ALA A 59 7.82 19.67 1.08
CA ALA A 59 9.28 19.81 1.00
C ALA A 59 9.87 20.42 2.28
N ASP A 60 9.26 21.49 2.82
CA ASP A 60 9.66 22.12 4.10
C ASP A 60 9.51 21.13 5.27
N THR A 61 8.52 20.25 5.20
CA THR A 61 8.33 19.18 6.21
C THR A 61 9.33 18.04 6.05
N ALA A 62 9.68 17.67 4.82
CA ALA A 62 10.64 16.59 4.54
C ALA A 62 12.08 16.96 4.92
N GLU A 63 12.50 18.18 4.62
CA GLU A 63 13.84 18.69 4.94
C GLU A 63 14.05 18.86 6.46
N LYS A 64 13.02 19.32 7.17
CA LYS A 64 13.02 19.36 8.65
C LYS A 64 13.00 17.98 9.30
N VAL A 65 12.53 16.97 8.58
CA VAL A 65 12.47 15.57 9.04
C VAL A 65 13.82 14.87 8.83
N GLU A 66 14.53 15.13 7.73
CA GLU A 66 15.87 14.53 7.51
C GLU A 66 16.91 15.00 8.52
N GLN A 67 16.90 16.29 8.88
CA GLN A 67 17.83 16.85 9.86
C GLN A 67 17.59 16.38 11.31
N LYS A 68 16.38 15.89 11.62
CA LYS A 68 15.98 15.45 12.96
C LYS A 68 16.09 13.94 13.20
N ILE A 69 16.34 13.16 12.14
CA ILE A 69 16.46 11.69 12.21
C ILE A 69 17.83 11.24 12.76
N GLU A 70 18.85 12.10 12.74
CA GLU A 70 20.22 11.73 13.12
C GLU A 70 20.53 11.77 14.62
N SER A 71 19.61 12.26 15.46
CA SER A 71 19.86 12.33 16.91
C SER A 71 18.78 11.60 17.71
N GLN A 72 19.24 10.51 18.33
CA GLN A 72 18.66 9.80 19.49
C GLN A 72 17.42 8.93 19.22
N ASP A 73 17.53 7.61 19.55
CA ASP A 73 16.75 7.00 20.63
C ASP A 73 17.00 5.50 20.78
N GLU A 74 17.28 5.07 22.02
CA GLU A 74 17.25 3.68 22.42
C GLU A 74 15.80 3.14 22.44
N PRO A 75 15.56 1.88 22.04
CA PRO A 75 14.21 1.32 21.98
C PRO A 75 13.68 1.05 23.39
N LYS A 76 12.56 1.71 23.76
CA LYS A 76 11.74 1.24 24.86
C LYS A 76 10.91 0.06 24.35
N THR A 77 11.14 -1.11 24.93
CA THR A 77 10.41 -2.35 24.67
C THR A 77 8.92 -2.12 24.73
N SER A 78 8.23 -2.45 23.64
CA SER A 78 6.78 -2.43 23.53
C SER A 78 6.16 -3.38 24.56
N THR A 79 5.38 -2.82 25.48
CA THR A 79 4.53 -3.60 26.35
C THR A 79 3.43 -4.27 25.54
N LYS A 80 3.29 -5.59 25.76
CA LYS A 80 2.28 -6.48 25.20
C LYS A 80 0.90 -5.82 25.15
N ALA A 81 0.31 -5.68 23.96
CA ALA A 81 -1.05 -5.23 23.78
C ALA A 81 -2.03 -6.17 24.51
N PRO A 82 -3.14 -5.69 25.07
CA PRO A 82 -4.13 -6.54 25.73
C PRO A 82 -4.77 -7.46 24.68
N SER A 83 -4.46 -8.74 24.76
CA SER A 83 -5.10 -9.79 23.96
C SER A 83 -6.48 -10.10 24.52
N GLY A 84 -7.53 -10.07 23.68
CA GLY A 84 -8.73 -10.86 23.89
C GLY A 84 -9.85 -10.20 24.68
N GLY A 85 -10.48 -9.17 24.12
CA GLY A 85 -11.91 -8.92 24.35
C GLY A 85 -12.74 -9.83 23.44
N ASN A 86 -13.94 -10.22 23.91
CA ASN A 86 -14.88 -11.04 23.12
C ASN A 86 -15.43 -10.18 21.96
N ARG A 87 -14.64 -10.10 20.85
CA ARG A 87 -14.92 -9.24 19.70
C ARG A 87 -15.89 -9.95 18.76
N THR A 88 -16.99 -9.30 18.41
CA THR A 88 -17.95 -9.82 17.43
C THR A 88 -17.48 -9.45 16.02
N TYR A 89 -17.35 -10.45 15.16
CA TYR A 89 -16.96 -10.26 13.76
C TYR A 89 -18.20 -10.26 12.86
N GLU A 90 -18.30 -9.27 11.98
CA GLU A 90 -19.26 -9.25 10.88
C GLU A 90 -18.86 -10.29 9.83
N ASN A 91 -19.77 -11.21 9.52
CA ASN A 91 -19.54 -12.23 8.50
C ASN A 91 -19.77 -11.64 7.11
N LEU A 92 -18.72 -11.62 6.29
CA LEU A 92 -18.80 -11.27 4.89
C LEU A 92 -19.09 -12.54 4.06
N SER A 93 -19.91 -12.42 3.02
CA SER A 93 -20.23 -13.52 2.10
C SER A 93 -19.07 -13.91 1.17
N SER A 94 -18.11 -13.01 0.98
CA SER A 94 -16.92 -13.20 0.12
C SER A 94 -15.84 -12.19 0.46
N ILE A 95 -14.65 -12.40 -0.06
CA ILE A 95 -13.56 -11.40 -0.03
C ILE A 95 -14.06 -10.12 -0.71
N PRO A 96 -13.89 -8.95 -0.09
CA PRO A 96 -14.34 -7.67 -0.64
C PRO A 96 -13.69 -7.32 -1.99
N ASP A 97 -14.47 -6.69 -2.88
CA ASP A 97 -13.96 -6.24 -4.18
C ASP A 97 -13.08 -4.98 -4.04
N MET A 98 -11.81 -5.10 -4.39
CA MET A 98 -10.84 -4.01 -4.32
C MET A 98 -11.19 -2.81 -5.20
N LYS A 99 -11.89 -3.00 -6.33
CA LYS A 99 -12.33 -1.89 -7.19
C LYS A 99 -13.38 -1.04 -6.49
N ALA A 100 -14.33 -1.69 -5.79
CA ALA A 100 -15.32 -0.99 -4.98
C ALA A 100 -14.69 -0.25 -3.80
N ILE A 101 -13.76 -0.89 -3.09
CA ILE A 101 -13.03 -0.29 -1.97
C ILE A 101 -12.21 0.92 -2.44
N ASN A 102 -11.42 0.78 -3.50
CA ASN A 102 -10.59 1.87 -4.03
C ASN A 102 -11.44 3.08 -4.45
N ARG A 103 -12.61 2.84 -5.04
CA ARG A 103 -13.57 3.91 -5.35
C ARG A 103 -14.06 4.61 -4.08
N LYS A 104 -14.40 3.85 -3.03
CA LYS A 104 -14.85 4.38 -1.72
C LYS A 104 -13.74 5.23 -1.06
N ILE A 105 -12.49 4.72 -1.08
CA ILE A 105 -11.32 5.45 -0.56
C ILE A 105 -11.09 6.73 -1.35
N PHE A 106 -11.16 6.69 -2.67
CA PHE A 106 -10.99 7.87 -3.53
C PHE A 106 -12.03 8.94 -3.22
N PHE A 107 -13.32 8.58 -3.16
CA PHE A 107 -14.39 9.52 -2.82
C PHE A 107 -14.25 10.09 -1.39
N SER A 108 -13.77 9.29 -0.44
CA SER A 108 -13.54 9.74 0.93
C SER A 108 -12.39 10.75 1.06
N ALA A 109 -11.50 10.82 0.08
CA ALA A 109 -10.39 11.78 0.04
C ALA A 109 -10.77 13.15 -0.56
N ILE A 110 -11.97 13.27 -1.17
CA ILE A 110 -12.45 14.54 -1.75
C ILE A 110 -12.98 15.43 -0.64
N PRO A 111 -12.42 16.65 -0.45
CA PRO A 111 -12.91 17.59 0.55
C PRO A 111 -14.40 17.89 0.38
N GLY A 112 -15.19 17.74 1.44
CA GLY A 112 -16.64 18.01 1.44
C GLY A 112 -17.52 16.85 0.95
N VAL A 113 -16.97 15.76 0.45
CA VAL A 113 -17.68 14.54 0.02
C VAL A 113 -17.45 13.40 1.01
N GLY A 114 -16.23 13.20 1.44
CA GLY A 114 -15.89 12.26 2.52
C GLY A 114 -16.16 12.89 3.88
N GLY A 115 -16.90 12.20 4.76
CA GLY A 115 -17.08 12.65 6.14
C GLY A 115 -15.73 12.90 6.83
N THR A 116 -15.69 13.83 7.78
CA THR A 116 -14.51 14.03 8.64
C THR A 116 -14.29 12.78 9.49
N ARG A 117 -13.11 12.16 9.32
CA ARG A 117 -12.69 11.05 10.18
C ARG A 117 -12.15 11.62 11.47
N GLU A 118 -12.57 11.05 12.59
CA GLU A 118 -12.19 11.51 13.90
C GLU A 118 -11.55 10.38 14.70
N ALA A 119 -10.33 10.60 15.14
CA ALA A 119 -9.62 9.67 16.01
C ALA A 119 -10.12 9.81 17.46
N LYS A 120 -11.22 9.12 17.78
CA LYS A 120 -11.87 9.18 19.11
C LYS A 120 -11.50 8.00 20.01
N GLN A 121 -11.42 6.81 19.43
CA GLN A 121 -11.23 5.54 20.11
C GLN A 121 -10.60 4.52 19.15
N ASP A 122 -10.28 3.33 19.65
CA ASP A 122 -9.89 2.22 18.79
C ASP A 122 -10.98 1.93 17.74
N PRO A 123 -10.62 1.51 16.52
CA PRO A 123 -11.61 1.05 15.55
C PRO A 123 -12.45 -0.09 16.14
N THR A 124 -13.75 -0.02 15.90
CA THR A 124 -14.71 -1.02 16.43
C THR A 124 -15.08 -2.08 15.42
N SER A 125 -14.88 -1.78 14.12
CA SER A 125 -15.17 -2.70 13.02
C SER A 125 -14.26 -3.93 13.10
N ALA A 126 -14.89 -5.11 13.00
CA ALA A 126 -14.22 -6.40 12.90
C ALA A 126 -14.96 -7.24 11.87
N ILE A 127 -14.27 -7.83 10.94
CA ILE A 127 -14.84 -8.57 9.81
C ILE A 127 -14.20 -9.93 9.66
N GLN A 128 -14.98 -10.90 9.18
CA GLN A 128 -14.46 -12.21 8.83
C GLN A 128 -15.08 -12.73 7.53
N VAL A 129 -14.35 -13.61 6.87
CA VAL A 129 -14.80 -14.39 5.72
C VAL A 129 -14.33 -15.83 5.89
N SER A 130 -15.21 -16.79 5.62
CA SER A 130 -14.92 -18.23 5.76
C SER A 130 -15.03 -18.96 4.42
N GLY A 131 -14.52 -20.19 4.36
CA GLY A 131 -14.57 -21.00 3.15
C GLY A 131 -13.59 -20.57 2.05
N ILE A 132 -12.54 -19.84 2.42
CA ILE A 132 -11.57 -19.31 1.47
C ILE A 132 -10.56 -20.38 1.07
N LYS A 133 -10.44 -20.61 -0.23
CA LYS A 133 -9.44 -21.48 -0.85
C LYS A 133 -8.41 -20.62 -1.59
N VAL A 134 -7.19 -21.14 -1.65
CA VAL A 134 -6.11 -20.49 -2.38
C VAL A 134 -6.39 -20.54 -3.89
N ASP A 135 -6.35 -19.40 -4.54
CA ASP A 135 -6.28 -19.34 -5.99
C ASP A 135 -4.85 -19.69 -6.43
N LYS A 136 -4.71 -20.86 -7.04
CA LYS A 136 -3.40 -21.39 -7.46
C LYS A 136 -2.74 -20.54 -8.54
N ALA A 137 -3.51 -19.85 -9.39
CA ALA A 137 -2.98 -18.93 -10.38
C ALA A 137 -2.43 -17.67 -9.70
N ASN A 138 -3.18 -17.08 -8.78
CA ASN A 138 -2.71 -15.93 -8.01
C ASN A 138 -1.46 -16.27 -7.17
N LEU A 139 -1.41 -17.45 -6.56
CA LEU A 139 -0.21 -17.90 -5.83
C LEU A 139 1.00 -18.04 -6.76
N ALA A 140 0.81 -18.56 -7.98
CA ALA A 140 1.88 -18.67 -8.97
C ALA A 140 2.40 -17.29 -9.39
N ASP A 141 1.51 -16.33 -9.64
CA ASP A 141 1.87 -14.95 -9.96
C ASP A 141 2.61 -14.28 -8.78
N TYR A 142 2.12 -14.48 -7.55
CA TYR A 142 2.76 -13.96 -6.35
C TYR A 142 4.17 -14.50 -6.15
N THR A 143 4.35 -15.82 -6.26
CA THR A 143 5.66 -16.45 -6.07
C THR A 143 6.62 -16.06 -7.19
N SER A 144 6.15 -15.96 -8.43
CA SER A 144 6.92 -15.44 -9.56
C SER A 144 7.38 -13.98 -9.33
N ALA A 145 6.48 -13.11 -8.87
CA ALA A 145 6.79 -11.70 -8.61
C ALA A 145 7.82 -11.53 -7.50
N THR A 146 7.74 -12.33 -6.44
CA THR A 146 8.57 -12.20 -5.22
C THR A 146 9.86 -13.02 -5.26
N GLY A 147 9.97 -13.96 -6.21
CA GLY A 147 11.08 -14.90 -6.31
C GLY A 147 10.99 -16.08 -5.34
N LEU A 148 9.85 -16.22 -4.66
CA LEU A 148 9.55 -17.35 -3.79
C LEU A 148 9.20 -18.59 -4.61
N ARG A 149 9.30 -19.77 -4.01
CA ARG A 149 9.00 -21.04 -4.68
C ARG A 149 7.50 -21.33 -4.67
N LEU A 150 6.96 -21.70 -5.83
CA LEU A 150 5.62 -22.28 -5.91
C LEU A 150 5.66 -23.74 -5.39
N GLY A 151 4.86 -24.04 -4.39
CA GLY A 151 4.80 -25.36 -3.78
C GLY A 151 3.47 -25.60 -3.05
N ASN A 152 3.37 -26.73 -2.38
CA ASN A 152 2.20 -27.05 -1.54
C ASN A 152 2.21 -26.25 -0.24
N ASP A 153 3.39 -25.82 0.20
CA ASP A 153 3.58 -25.01 1.39
C ASP A 153 3.45 -23.54 1.00
N LEU A 154 2.59 -22.81 1.70
CA LEU A 154 2.36 -21.41 1.43
C LEU A 154 3.46 -20.54 2.07
N PRO A 155 4.01 -19.57 1.34
CA PRO A 155 4.92 -18.59 1.93
C PRO A 155 4.24 -17.84 3.07
N PRO A 156 4.92 -17.58 4.21
CA PRO A 156 4.32 -16.90 5.36
C PRO A 156 3.72 -15.54 5.01
N THR A 157 4.27 -14.86 4.01
CA THR A 157 3.84 -13.53 3.55
C THR A 157 2.67 -13.56 2.54
N TYR A 158 2.26 -14.73 2.03
CA TYR A 158 1.17 -14.83 1.07
C TYR A 158 -0.19 -14.44 1.67
N PHE A 159 -0.41 -14.75 2.95
CA PHE A 159 -1.67 -14.40 3.61
C PHE A 159 -1.89 -12.89 3.75
N PHE A 160 -0.83 -12.07 3.72
CA PHE A 160 -1.00 -10.63 3.59
C PHE A 160 -1.76 -10.29 2.31
N VAL A 161 -1.37 -10.86 1.17
CA VAL A 161 -2.03 -10.62 -0.12
C VAL A 161 -3.47 -11.13 -0.11
N LEU A 162 -3.68 -12.34 0.38
CA LEU A 162 -5.01 -12.95 0.46
C LEU A 162 -5.98 -12.16 1.36
N SER A 163 -5.47 -11.57 2.44
CA SER A 163 -6.26 -10.77 3.39
C SER A 163 -6.28 -9.27 3.10
N PHE A 164 -5.49 -8.78 2.15
CA PHE A 164 -5.36 -7.36 1.86
C PHE A 164 -6.71 -6.65 1.58
N PRO A 165 -7.66 -7.27 0.86
CA PRO A 165 -8.98 -6.65 0.68
C PRO A 165 -9.76 -6.44 1.99
N LEU A 166 -9.60 -7.31 3.00
CA LEU A 166 -10.22 -7.13 4.31
C LEU A 166 -9.56 -5.96 5.06
N VAL A 167 -8.23 -5.86 5.01
CA VAL A 167 -7.49 -4.74 5.59
C VAL A 167 -7.96 -3.42 4.98
N MET A 168 -8.04 -3.35 3.65
CA MET A 168 -8.48 -2.14 2.95
C MET A 168 -9.96 -1.79 3.21
N GLU A 169 -10.82 -2.79 3.35
CA GLU A 169 -12.22 -2.56 3.77
C GLU A 169 -12.27 -1.92 5.15
N LEU A 170 -11.50 -2.41 6.13
CA LEU A 170 -11.42 -1.81 7.47
C LEU A 170 -10.90 -0.36 7.42
N LEU A 171 -9.82 -0.11 6.69
CA LEU A 171 -9.27 1.25 6.52
C LEU A 171 -10.27 2.20 5.84
N SER A 172 -11.20 1.66 5.04
CA SER A 172 -12.23 2.44 4.35
C SER A 172 -13.43 2.77 5.23
N ARG A 173 -13.62 2.08 6.36
CA ARG A 173 -14.81 2.25 7.23
C ARG A 173 -14.81 3.58 7.97
N PRO A 174 -15.98 4.14 8.30
CA PRO A 174 -16.10 5.45 8.95
C PRO A 174 -15.47 5.53 10.34
N ASP A 175 -15.41 4.42 11.07
CA ASP A 175 -14.82 4.31 12.43
C ASP A 175 -13.29 4.19 12.41
N PHE A 176 -12.67 4.06 11.23
CA PHE A 176 -11.22 4.12 11.12
C PHE A 176 -10.74 5.56 11.33
N PRO A 177 -9.77 5.81 12.23
CA PRO A 177 -9.51 7.13 12.81
C PRO A 177 -8.90 8.16 11.85
N TYR A 178 -8.40 7.74 10.69
CA TYR A 178 -7.84 8.62 9.66
C TYR A 178 -8.07 8.05 8.25
N ALA A 179 -7.84 8.87 7.22
CA ALA A 179 -8.03 8.42 5.84
C ALA A 179 -7.03 7.33 5.45
N ALA A 180 -7.50 6.29 4.77
CA ALA A 180 -6.65 5.23 4.22
C ALA A 180 -5.62 5.78 3.23
N MET A 181 -6.03 6.80 2.45
CA MET A 181 -5.12 7.49 1.52
C MET A 181 -4.09 8.30 2.31
N GLY A 182 -2.80 7.98 2.11
CA GLY A 182 -1.69 8.58 2.85
C GLY A 182 -1.33 7.88 4.16
N ALA A 183 -2.03 6.81 4.52
CA ALA A 183 -1.57 5.92 5.59
C ALA A 183 -0.30 5.18 5.15
N VAL A 184 0.70 5.13 6.03
CA VAL A 184 2.00 4.50 5.77
C VAL A 184 2.10 3.20 6.56
N HIS A 185 2.35 2.09 5.89
CA HIS A 185 2.65 0.81 6.52
C HIS A 185 4.07 0.88 7.11
N VAL A 186 4.19 0.90 8.43
CA VAL A 186 5.49 1.12 9.11
C VAL A 186 6.10 -0.18 9.63
N THR A 187 5.29 -1.11 10.12
CA THR A 187 5.77 -2.43 10.56
C THR A 187 4.77 -3.53 10.21
N ASN A 188 5.29 -4.74 10.08
CA ASN A 188 4.49 -5.95 9.92
C ASN A 188 5.11 -7.07 10.76
N VAL A 189 4.31 -7.70 11.61
CA VAL A 189 4.73 -8.85 12.40
C VAL A 189 3.82 -10.01 12.06
N ILE A 190 4.40 -11.11 11.59
CA ILE A 190 3.71 -12.38 11.28
C ILE A 190 4.14 -13.42 12.31
N GLU A 191 3.18 -14.11 12.90
CA GLU A 191 3.36 -15.28 13.76
C GLU A 191 2.64 -16.46 13.10
N GLN A 192 3.38 -17.50 12.76
CA GLN A 192 2.89 -18.72 12.15
C GLN A 192 3.26 -19.89 13.05
N THR A 193 2.28 -20.69 13.47
CA THR A 193 2.51 -21.82 14.39
C THR A 193 2.86 -23.12 13.66
N ARG A 194 2.58 -23.20 12.36
CA ARG A 194 2.93 -24.30 11.46
C ARG A 194 2.86 -23.85 10.02
N THR A 195 3.48 -24.58 9.13
CA THR A 195 3.31 -24.39 7.70
C THR A 195 1.87 -24.62 7.27
N LEU A 196 1.31 -23.74 6.44
CA LEU A 196 -0.04 -23.81 5.88
C LEU A 196 0.01 -24.33 4.45
N LYS A 197 -1.05 -25.02 4.01
CA LYS A 197 -1.06 -25.78 2.76
C LYS A 197 -1.99 -25.14 1.72
N ILE A 198 -1.64 -25.30 0.46
CA ILE A 198 -2.40 -24.78 -0.69
C ILE A 198 -3.83 -25.33 -0.79
N ASP A 199 -4.05 -26.55 -0.30
CA ASP A 199 -5.34 -27.24 -0.40
C ASP A 199 -6.22 -27.08 0.87
N ASP A 200 -5.72 -26.40 1.91
CA ASP A 200 -6.50 -26.06 3.10
C ASP A 200 -7.63 -25.08 2.75
N THR A 201 -8.67 -25.09 3.58
CA THR A 201 -9.75 -24.08 3.53
C THR A 201 -9.61 -23.17 4.74
N TYR A 202 -9.69 -21.87 4.51
CA TYR A 202 -9.36 -20.86 5.50
C TYR A 202 -10.55 -20.01 5.93
N THR A 203 -10.54 -19.60 7.19
CA THR A 203 -11.30 -18.46 7.69
C THR A 203 -10.32 -17.32 8.01
N ILE A 204 -10.60 -16.13 7.48
CA ILE A 204 -9.81 -14.92 7.68
C ILE A 204 -10.59 -13.98 8.58
N ARG A 205 -10.02 -13.53 9.70
CA ARG A 205 -10.55 -12.49 10.57
C ARG A 205 -9.64 -11.28 10.56
N SER A 206 -10.22 -10.08 10.50
CA SER A 206 -9.43 -8.84 10.59
C SER A 206 -10.16 -7.79 11.42
N HIS A 207 -9.40 -7.02 12.19
CA HIS A 207 -9.90 -5.90 12.98
C HIS A 207 -8.81 -4.85 13.21
N GLY A 208 -9.23 -3.62 13.54
CA GLY A 208 -8.32 -2.56 13.97
C GLY A 208 -8.27 -2.47 15.50
N GLU A 209 -7.09 -2.10 16.03
CA GLU A 209 -6.92 -1.86 17.47
C GLU A 209 -5.73 -0.95 17.76
N ASN A 210 -5.52 -0.63 19.03
CA ASN A 210 -4.32 0.01 19.55
C ASN A 210 -4.01 1.37 18.90
N LEU A 211 -5.04 2.23 18.76
CA LEU A 211 -4.87 3.63 18.34
C LEU A 211 -4.02 4.38 19.39
N ARG A 212 -2.85 4.89 18.98
CA ARG A 212 -1.88 5.49 19.89
C ARG A 212 -1.11 6.64 19.25
N PRO A 213 -0.56 7.57 20.07
CA PRO A 213 0.22 8.67 19.55
C PRO A 213 1.57 8.21 18.96
N HIS A 214 1.99 8.90 17.92
CA HIS A 214 3.32 8.83 17.32
C HIS A 214 3.77 10.25 17.01
N ARG A 215 5.06 10.56 17.10
CA ARG A 215 5.62 11.89 16.84
C ARG A 215 5.19 12.56 15.52
N ARG A 216 4.78 11.77 14.52
CA ARG A 216 4.35 12.26 13.19
C ARG A 216 2.87 12.06 12.91
N GLY A 217 2.07 11.65 13.89
CA GLY A 217 0.66 11.38 13.69
C GLY A 217 0.09 10.37 14.68
N LEU A 218 -0.72 9.44 14.21
CA LEU A 218 -1.32 8.39 15.01
C LEU A 218 -1.05 7.03 14.39
N LEU A 219 -0.78 6.03 15.23
CA LEU A 219 -0.64 4.63 14.83
C LEU A 219 -1.93 3.87 15.11
N VAL A 220 -2.24 2.92 14.24
CA VAL A 220 -3.26 1.88 14.43
C VAL A 220 -2.70 0.56 13.97
N ASP A 221 -2.97 -0.50 14.71
CA ASP A 221 -2.65 -1.86 14.31
C ASP A 221 -3.86 -2.51 13.65
N ILE A 222 -3.66 -3.12 12.49
CA ILE A 222 -4.61 -4.04 11.88
C ILE A 222 -4.12 -5.45 12.14
N VAL A 223 -4.92 -6.17 12.90
CA VAL A 223 -4.68 -7.57 13.22
C VAL A 223 -5.45 -8.43 12.23
N THR A 224 -4.78 -9.38 11.62
CA THR A 224 -5.37 -10.40 10.75
C THR A 224 -5.02 -11.78 11.29
N GLU A 225 -6.00 -12.65 11.38
CA GLU A 225 -5.88 -14.01 11.91
C GLU A 225 -6.42 -15.01 10.89
N ILE A 226 -5.70 -16.09 10.69
CA ILE A 226 -6.07 -17.20 9.79
C ILE A 226 -6.32 -18.44 10.62
N PHE A 227 -7.47 -19.05 10.36
CA PHE A 227 -7.90 -20.32 10.92
C PHE A 227 -8.05 -21.34 9.78
N VAL A 228 -7.69 -22.58 10.02
CA VAL A 228 -7.87 -23.69 9.06
C VAL A 228 -9.13 -24.44 9.44
N GLU A 229 -9.94 -24.79 8.45
CA GLU A 229 -11.14 -25.62 8.65
C GLU A 229 -10.76 -26.99 9.20
N GLY A 230 -11.41 -27.38 10.28
CA GLY A 230 -11.10 -28.63 10.99
C GLY A 230 -10.11 -28.49 12.16
N ASP A 231 -9.41 -27.37 12.28
CA ASP A 231 -8.58 -27.04 13.44
C ASP A 231 -9.40 -26.38 14.57
N ASP A 232 -8.74 -26.09 15.70
CA ASP A 232 -9.35 -25.32 16.79
C ASP A 232 -9.66 -23.87 16.34
N THR A 233 -10.93 -23.54 16.23
CA THR A 233 -11.39 -22.21 15.77
C THR A 233 -11.10 -21.05 16.74
N ASN A 234 -10.57 -21.36 17.93
CA ASN A 234 -10.18 -20.35 18.92
C ASN A 234 -8.69 -19.99 18.85
N LYS A 235 -7.90 -20.75 18.08
CA LYS A 235 -6.45 -20.53 17.93
C LYS A 235 -6.09 -20.31 16.47
N PRO A 236 -5.67 -19.09 16.10
CA PRO A 236 -5.20 -18.86 14.75
C PRO A 236 -3.89 -19.64 14.51
N VAL A 237 -3.75 -20.22 13.32
CA VAL A 237 -2.51 -20.86 12.88
C VAL A 237 -1.52 -19.86 12.30
N TRP A 238 -2.02 -18.69 11.91
CA TRP A 238 -1.25 -17.57 11.43
C TRP A 238 -1.89 -16.27 11.90
N ARG A 239 -1.09 -15.37 12.42
CA ARG A 239 -1.51 -14.04 12.89
C ARG A 239 -0.57 -12.99 12.35
N GLN A 240 -1.13 -11.88 11.91
CA GLN A 240 -0.38 -10.71 11.45
C GLN A 240 -0.83 -9.48 12.19
N THR A 241 0.13 -8.65 12.57
CA THR A 241 -0.10 -7.28 13.03
C THR A 241 0.57 -6.30 12.06
N SER A 242 -0.24 -5.59 11.28
CA SER A 242 0.22 -4.52 10.40
C SER A 242 0.00 -3.17 11.07
N THR A 243 1.07 -2.44 11.35
CA THR A 243 0.97 -1.10 11.95
C THR A 243 0.97 -0.03 10.86
N PHE A 244 -0.08 0.78 10.85
CA PHE A 244 -0.22 1.90 9.92
C PHE A 244 -0.09 3.24 10.64
N LEU A 245 0.64 4.17 10.03
CA LEU A 245 0.80 5.55 10.48
C LEU A 245 -0.08 6.47 9.64
N GLY A 246 -1.07 7.08 10.27
CA GLY A 246 -1.79 8.23 9.73
C GLY A 246 -0.95 9.50 9.89
N MET A 247 -0.24 9.89 8.81
CA MET A 247 0.63 11.06 8.83
C MET A 247 -0.14 12.35 9.14
N GLY A 248 0.29 13.09 10.16
CA GLY A 248 -0.36 14.32 10.61
C GLY A 248 -1.73 14.14 11.27
N ALA A 249 -2.21 12.90 11.42
CA ALA A 249 -3.45 12.62 12.14
C ALA A 249 -3.34 13.05 13.60
N LYS A 250 -4.44 13.54 14.15
CA LYS A 250 -4.52 13.99 15.55
C LYS A 250 -5.76 13.41 16.20
N PHE A 251 -5.71 13.21 17.50
CA PHE A 251 -6.90 12.88 18.28
C PHE A 251 -7.96 13.97 18.17
N ALA A 252 -9.22 13.56 18.10
CA ALA A 252 -10.34 14.48 18.23
C ALA A 252 -10.36 15.12 19.63
N LYS A 253 -10.93 16.33 19.75
CA LYS A 253 -11.11 16.96 21.08
C LYS A 253 -11.98 16.12 22.02
N SER A 254 -12.87 15.31 21.45
CA SER A 254 -13.78 14.39 22.17
C SER A 254 -13.21 12.97 22.24
N ALA A 255 -11.90 12.79 22.05
CA ALA A 255 -11.29 11.46 22.10
C ALA A 255 -11.31 10.89 23.51
N ASP A 256 -11.49 9.57 23.58
CA ASP A 256 -11.47 8.82 24.83
C ASP A 256 -10.11 8.94 25.53
N VAL A 257 -10.15 9.11 26.85
CA VAL A 257 -8.96 9.16 27.70
C VAL A 257 -8.14 7.86 27.55
N SER A 258 -8.79 6.72 27.36
CA SER A 258 -8.14 5.41 27.22
C SER A 258 -7.17 5.33 26.03
N VAL A 259 -7.35 6.13 24.98
CA VAL A 259 -6.43 6.18 23.82
C VAL A 259 -5.48 7.36 23.90
N THR A 260 -5.92 8.52 24.42
CA THR A 260 -5.09 9.73 24.48
C THR A 260 -3.99 9.66 25.54
N THR A 261 -4.14 8.81 26.55
CA THR A 261 -3.16 8.59 27.62
C THR A 261 -2.17 7.45 27.32
N ARG A 262 -2.32 6.75 26.20
CA ARG A 262 -1.34 5.76 25.79
C ARG A 262 0.02 6.43 25.53
N ALA A 263 1.09 5.72 25.87
CA ALA A 263 2.45 6.21 25.61
C ALA A 263 2.68 6.44 24.10
N GLU A 264 3.46 7.47 23.77
CA GLU A 264 3.92 7.67 22.41
C GLU A 264 4.76 6.46 21.98
N ASP A 265 4.43 5.92 20.80
CA ASP A 265 5.11 4.77 20.23
C ASP A 265 5.94 5.21 18.99
N SER A 266 7.17 4.77 18.93
CA SER A 266 8.06 5.03 17.79
C SER A 266 7.62 4.31 16.50
N GLY A 267 6.72 3.33 16.60
CA GLY A 267 6.35 2.44 15.51
C GLY A 267 7.50 1.49 15.10
N LYS A 268 8.44 1.22 16.00
CA LYS A 268 9.53 0.28 15.77
C LYS A 268 9.30 -1.00 16.57
N VAL A 269 9.68 -2.12 16.02
CA VAL A 269 9.58 -3.45 16.63
C VAL A 269 10.94 -4.14 16.78
N LEU A 270 11.99 -3.57 16.18
CA LEU A 270 13.34 -4.09 16.20
C LEU A 270 14.35 -3.00 16.58
N PRO A 271 15.51 -3.35 17.14
CA PRO A 271 16.62 -2.43 17.33
C PRO A 271 17.15 -1.92 15.98
N LYS A 272 17.75 -0.74 15.98
CA LYS A 272 18.40 -0.22 14.76
C LYS A 272 19.63 -1.09 14.45
N PRO A 273 19.69 -1.73 13.27
CA PRO A 273 20.80 -2.60 12.95
C PRO A 273 22.01 -1.81 12.48
N GLU A 274 23.19 -2.28 12.83
CA GLU A 274 24.43 -1.81 12.26
C GLU A 274 24.60 -2.32 10.82
N LEU A 275 25.44 -1.65 10.03
CA LEU A 275 25.80 -2.14 8.70
C LEU A 275 26.80 -3.31 8.87
N PRO A 276 26.47 -4.51 8.36
CA PRO A 276 27.38 -5.64 8.44
C PRO A 276 28.71 -5.37 7.69
N GLU A 277 29.83 -5.78 8.26
CA GLU A 277 31.17 -5.59 7.68
C GLU A 277 31.48 -6.53 6.51
N PHE A 278 30.65 -7.56 6.32
CA PHE A 278 30.82 -8.53 5.22
C PHE A 278 30.01 -8.13 3.98
N LYS A 279 30.30 -8.78 2.84
CA LYS A 279 29.61 -8.52 1.57
C LYS A 279 28.17 -9.02 1.63
N PRO A 280 27.21 -8.35 0.93
CA PRO A 280 25.83 -8.79 0.89
C PRO A 280 25.68 -10.19 0.31
N ASN A 281 24.72 -10.94 0.85
CA ASN A 281 24.37 -12.29 0.43
C ASN A 281 23.69 -12.32 -0.95
N ALA A 282 22.91 -11.26 -1.30
CA ALA A 282 22.27 -11.12 -2.60
C ALA A 282 22.20 -9.66 -3.05
N ARG A 283 22.04 -9.46 -4.36
CA ARG A 283 21.79 -8.15 -4.96
C ARG A 283 20.73 -8.27 -6.04
N TRP A 284 19.84 -7.29 -6.09
CA TRP A 284 18.78 -7.22 -7.09
C TRP A 284 18.73 -5.86 -7.78
N ARG A 285 18.24 -5.90 -9.00
CA ARG A 285 17.80 -4.71 -9.72
C ARG A 285 16.28 -4.77 -9.81
N TRP A 286 15.62 -3.86 -9.15
CA TRP A 286 14.16 -3.73 -9.20
C TRP A 286 13.79 -2.59 -10.13
N ASN A 287 12.88 -2.86 -11.03
CA ASN A 287 12.37 -1.92 -12.03
C ASN A 287 10.82 -1.87 -12.00
N GLY A 288 10.23 -1.16 -12.96
CA GLY A 288 8.77 -1.03 -13.04
C GLY A 288 8.07 -2.37 -13.20
N SER A 289 8.59 -3.29 -14.00
CA SER A 289 7.96 -4.60 -14.24
C SER A 289 7.91 -5.49 -12.99
N ASN A 290 8.91 -5.41 -12.11
CA ASN A 290 8.87 -6.14 -10.83
C ASN A 290 7.74 -5.63 -9.94
N VAL A 291 7.56 -4.29 -9.87
CA VAL A 291 6.48 -3.69 -9.10
C VAL A 291 5.13 -4.00 -9.72
N ASP A 292 5.01 -3.93 -11.05
CA ASP A 292 3.76 -4.22 -11.77
C ASP A 292 3.33 -5.68 -11.55
N ALA A 293 4.26 -6.64 -11.60
CA ALA A 293 3.97 -8.03 -11.30
C ALA A 293 3.42 -8.23 -9.88
N TYR A 294 3.99 -7.51 -8.89
CA TYR A 294 3.46 -7.57 -7.53
C TYR A 294 2.12 -6.84 -7.37
N VAL A 295 1.89 -5.73 -8.08
CA VAL A 295 0.59 -5.05 -8.13
C VAL A 295 -0.52 -6.01 -8.56
N GLU A 296 -0.29 -6.75 -9.65
CA GLU A 296 -1.26 -7.72 -10.17
C GLU A 296 -1.52 -8.86 -9.18
N ALA A 297 -0.46 -9.42 -8.59
CA ALA A 297 -0.59 -10.51 -7.62
C ALA A 297 -1.25 -10.07 -6.30
N SER A 298 -0.94 -8.87 -5.81
CA SER A 298 -1.44 -8.35 -4.53
C SER A 298 -2.75 -7.58 -4.63
N ASN A 299 -3.15 -7.19 -5.84
CA ASN A 299 -4.28 -6.29 -6.09
C ASN A 299 -4.15 -4.92 -5.37
N ASP A 300 -2.93 -4.53 -5.00
CA ASP A 300 -2.63 -3.22 -4.41
C ASP A 300 -2.26 -2.20 -5.49
N HIS A 301 -3.29 -1.56 -6.02
CA HIS A 301 -3.18 -0.53 -7.06
C HIS A 301 -2.99 0.89 -6.50
N ASN A 302 -2.42 1.05 -5.31
CA ASN A 302 -2.14 2.38 -4.76
C ASN A 302 -1.29 3.20 -5.75
N PRO A 303 -1.70 4.44 -6.10
CA PRO A 303 -1.01 5.28 -7.09
C PRO A 303 0.48 5.51 -6.83
N ILE A 304 0.95 5.42 -5.58
CA ILE A 304 2.37 5.56 -5.25
C ILE A 304 3.23 4.41 -5.82
N HIS A 305 2.61 3.26 -6.10
CA HIS A 305 3.26 2.08 -6.66
C HIS A 305 3.06 1.96 -8.17
N THR A 306 1.94 2.46 -8.71
CA THR A 306 1.55 2.24 -10.09
C THR A 306 1.91 3.38 -11.04
N SER A 307 2.14 4.61 -10.52
CA SER A 307 2.33 5.81 -11.34
C SER A 307 3.39 6.74 -10.76
N ASN A 308 4.30 7.24 -11.63
CA ASN A 308 5.25 8.28 -11.21
C ASN A 308 4.54 9.59 -10.85
N LEU A 309 3.43 9.91 -11.50
CA LEU A 309 2.62 11.09 -11.15
C LEU A 309 1.95 10.90 -9.80
N GLY A 310 1.34 9.73 -9.58
CA GLY A 310 0.76 9.37 -8.29
C GLY A 310 1.79 9.44 -7.16
N ALA A 311 2.97 8.86 -7.35
CA ALA A 311 4.04 8.91 -6.36
C ALA A 311 4.47 10.34 -6.03
N LYS A 312 4.60 11.22 -7.04
CA LYS A 312 4.96 12.63 -6.85
C LYS A 312 3.90 13.42 -6.06
N LEU A 313 2.62 13.12 -6.24
CA LEU A 313 1.54 13.74 -5.46
C LEU A 313 1.66 13.44 -3.95
N PHE A 314 2.27 12.32 -3.61
CA PHE A 314 2.53 11.91 -2.22
C PHE A 314 3.97 12.18 -1.76
N GLY A 315 4.72 13.03 -2.47
CA GLY A 315 6.06 13.48 -2.07
C GLY A 315 7.21 12.54 -2.43
N PHE A 316 6.96 11.46 -3.19
CA PHE A 316 8.02 10.58 -3.66
C PHE A 316 8.56 11.05 -5.02
N PRO A 317 9.87 10.94 -5.31
CA PRO A 317 10.44 11.38 -6.58
C PRO A 317 9.98 10.55 -7.78
N ALA A 318 9.65 9.27 -7.56
CA ALA A 318 9.12 8.32 -8.53
C ALA A 318 8.37 7.20 -7.80
N ARG A 319 7.81 6.24 -8.56
CA ARG A 319 7.16 5.03 -8.03
C ARG A 319 8.06 4.35 -7.00
N ILE A 320 7.44 3.82 -5.95
CA ILE A 320 8.12 3.05 -4.91
C ILE A 320 7.65 1.58 -4.93
N ALA A 321 8.53 0.67 -4.54
CA ALA A 321 8.14 -0.72 -4.32
C ALA A 321 7.24 -0.82 -3.08
N HIS A 322 6.31 -1.80 -3.08
CA HIS A 322 5.52 -2.12 -1.89
C HIS A 322 6.43 -2.61 -0.76
N GLY A 323 6.12 -2.21 0.47
CA GLY A 323 6.84 -2.73 1.65
C GLY A 323 6.78 -4.25 1.71
N MET A 324 5.58 -4.83 1.54
CA MET A 324 5.37 -6.28 1.59
C MET A 324 5.97 -7.04 0.40
N TYR A 325 6.15 -6.40 -0.78
CA TYR A 325 6.99 -6.96 -1.84
C TYR A 325 8.43 -7.15 -1.36
N SER A 326 8.98 -6.12 -0.72
CA SER A 326 10.35 -6.19 -0.15
C SER A 326 10.43 -7.25 0.93
N ALA A 327 9.43 -7.32 1.84
CA ALA A 327 9.35 -8.31 2.91
C ALA A 327 9.25 -9.76 2.39
N ALA A 328 8.56 -9.97 1.26
CA ALA A 328 8.49 -11.28 0.63
C ALA A 328 9.80 -11.65 -0.11
N ALA A 329 10.33 -10.72 -0.89
CA ALA A 329 11.52 -10.97 -1.73
C ALA A 329 12.77 -11.31 -0.90
N VAL A 330 12.92 -10.74 0.31
CA VAL A 330 14.07 -11.05 1.18
C VAL A 330 14.01 -12.45 1.76
N LEU A 331 12.84 -13.12 1.77
CA LEU A 331 12.69 -14.50 2.22
C LEU A 331 13.13 -15.52 1.15
N ALA A 332 13.09 -15.18 -0.13
CA ALA A 332 13.39 -16.12 -1.22
C ALA A 332 14.77 -16.80 -1.07
N PRO A 333 15.87 -16.12 -0.72
CA PRO A 333 17.16 -16.79 -0.49
C PRO A 333 17.20 -17.65 0.80
N LEU A 334 16.21 -17.55 1.66
CA LEU A 334 16.11 -18.27 2.93
C LEU A 334 15.16 -19.48 2.86
N GLU A 335 14.44 -19.68 1.75
CA GLU A 335 13.53 -20.80 1.58
C GLU A 335 14.22 -22.16 1.83
N GLY A 336 13.52 -23.05 2.50
CA GLY A 336 14.03 -24.35 2.94
C GLY A 336 14.96 -24.29 4.16
N ARG A 337 15.16 -23.11 4.75
CA ARG A 337 15.91 -22.90 6.01
C ARG A 337 15.05 -22.25 7.09
N LEU A 338 13.85 -21.80 6.73
CA LEU A 338 12.92 -21.20 7.67
C LEU A 338 12.28 -22.29 8.52
N PRO A 339 12.06 -22.05 9.83
CA PRO A 339 11.31 -22.96 10.67
C PRO A 339 9.82 -22.96 10.27
N ASP A 340 9.13 -24.08 10.52
CA ASP A 340 7.69 -24.21 10.26
C ASP A 340 6.85 -23.29 11.16
N ALA A 341 7.25 -23.20 12.43
CA ALA A 341 6.72 -22.26 13.41
C ALA A 341 7.69 -21.07 13.53
N LEU A 342 7.22 -19.88 13.21
CA LEU A 342 8.08 -18.68 13.17
C LEU A 342 7.34 -17.41 13.54
N ARG A 343 8.11 -16.46 14.04
CA ARG A 343 7.75 -15.04 14.07
C ARG A 343 8.63 -14.29 13.08
N TYR A 344 8.00 -13.53 12.18
CA TYR A 344 8.66 -12.68 11.20
C TYR A 344 8.31 -11.21 11.46
N SER A 345 9.25 -10.46 12.01
CA SER A 345 9.12 -9.03 12.34
C SER A 345 9.77 -8.20 11.27
N VAL A 346 9.07 -7.19 10.75
CA VAL A 346 9.54 -6.33 9.65
C VAL A 346 9.30 -4.86 9.97
N GLU A 347 10.32 -4.03 9.77
CA GLU A 347 10.23 -2.56 9.75
C GLU A 347 10.50 -2.02 8.36
N PHE A 348 9.61 -1.16 7.86
CA PHE A 348 9.77 -0.43 6.61
C PHE A 348 10.42 0.93 6.88
N VAL A 349 11.75 1.01 6.72
CA VAL A 349 12.55 2.17 7.19
C VAL A 349 12.56 3.31 6.16
N LYS A 350 12.96 3.01 4.92
CA LYS A 350 12.98 3.98 3.81
C LYS A 350 12.39 3.36 2.54
N PRO A 351 11.59 4.11 1.77
CA PRO A 351 11.01 3.59 0.53
C PRO A 351 12.09 3.18 -0.49
N VAL A 352 11.83 2.12 -1.22
CA VAL A 352 12.65 1.72 -2.38
C VAL A 352 12.08 2.42 -3.60
N VAL A 353 12.72 3.51 -4.04
CA VAL A 353 12.32 4.29 -5.22
C VAL A 353 12.79 3.58 -6.49
N ILE A 354 11.89 3.34 -7.42
CA ILE A 354 12.12 2.56 -8.65
C ILE A 354 12.54 3.46 -9.82
N PRO A 355 13.57 3.06 -10.61
CA PRO A 355 14.35 1.83 -10.54
C PRO A 355 15.38 1.86 -9.40
N ALA A 356 15.67 0.70 -8.80
CA ALA A 356 16.58 0.57 -7.68
C ALA A 356 17.58 -0.59 -7.84
N GLN A 357 18.75 -0.43 -7.24
CA GLN A 357 19.66 -1.53 -6.95
C GLN A 357 19.71 -1.70 -5.43
N VAL A 358 19.28 -2.86 -4.98
CA VAL A 358 19.24 -3.20 -3.56
C VAL A 358 20.12 -4.40 -3.25
N ALA A 359 20.56 -4.49 -2.02
CA ALA A 359 21.42 -5.56 -1.53
C ALA A 359 20.86 -6.10 -0.22
N LEU A 360 20.96 -7.41 -0.04
CA LEU A 360 20.48 -8.16 1.09
C LEU A 360 21.66 -8.62 1.95
N TRP A 361 21.56 -8.41 3.24
CA TRP A 361 22.37 -9.06 4.27
C TRP A 361 21.47 -9.93 5.14
N THR A 362 21.90 -11.14 5.39
CA THR A 362 21.26 -12.06 6.34
C THR A 362 22.32 -12.62 7.28
N ILE A 363 22.04 -12.61 8.57
CA ILE A 363 22.87 -13.19 9.62
C ILE A 363 22.02 -14.28 10.28
N LYS A 364 22.58 -15.48 10.38
CA LYS A 364 21.96 -16.56 11.15
C LYS A 364 22.60 -16.57 12.52
N GLU A 365 21.78 -16.49 13.55
CA GLU A 365 22.20 -16.54 14.94
C GLU A 365 22.21 -17.97 15.49
N ASP A 366 22.86 -18.17 16.63
CA ASP A 366 23.02 -19.51 17.25
C ASP A 366 21.69 -20.11 17.74
N ASP A 367 20.71 -19.25 18.07
CA ASP A 367 19.35 -19.65 18.46
C ASP A 367 18.44 -20.03 17.27
N GLY A 368 18.98 -19.98 16.05
CA GLY A 368 18.27 -20.28 14.82
C GLY A 368 17.51 -19.10 14.24
N SER A 369 17.56 -17.91 14.86
CA SER A 369 17.00 -16.67 14.31
C SER A 369 17.80 -16.17 13.10
N HIS A 370 17.19 -15.27 12.33
CA HIS A 370 17.83 -14.66 11.18
C HIS A 370 17.57 -13.15 11.22
N ASP A 371 18.65 -12.37 11.31
CA ASP A 371 18.61 -10.94 11.06
C ASP A 371 18.67 -10.66 9.55
N ILE A 372 17.84 -9.75 9.09
CA ILE A 372 17.67 -9.45 7.67
C ILE A 372 17.69 -7.95 7.44
N GLN A 373 18.56 -7.50 6.54
CA GLN A 373 18.68 -6.09 6.18
C GLN A 373 18.64 -5.93 4.67
N LEU A 374 17.67 -5.16 4.16
CA LEU A 374 17.64 -4.73 2.76
C LEU A 374 18.12 -3.30 2.67
N ARG A 375 19.22 -3.07 1.95
CA ARG A 375 19.88 -1.76 1.85
C ARG A 375 20.12 -1.36 0.40
N GLY A 376 20.42 -0.08 0.15
CA GLY A 376 20.85 0.38 -1.16
C GLY A 376 22.16 -0.29 -1.58
N SER A 377 22.23 -0.85 -2.80
CA SER A 377 23.41 -1.60 -3.23
C SER A 377 24.68 -0.71 -3.38
N SER A 378 24.49 0.53 -3.85
CA SER A 378 25.58 1.54 -3.99
C SER A 378 25.72 2.46 -2.78
N LYS A 379 24.71 2.47 -1.88
CA LYS A 379 24.65 3.27 -0.65
C LYS A 379 24.16 2.39 0.49
N PRO A 380 25.03 1.51 1.04
CA PRO A 380 24.61 0.53 2.06
C PRO A 380 24.14 1.17 3.38
N GLU A 381 24.52 2.42 3.64
CA GLU A 381 23.99 3.21 4.75
C GLU A 381 22.49 3.49 4.63
N LYS A 382 21.91 3.38 3.43
CA LYS A 382 20.50 3.54 3.19
C LYS A 382 19.77 2.23 3.47
N LEU A 383 19.26 2.08 4.68
CA LEU A 383 18.43 0.95 5.09
C LEU A 383 17.00 1.14 4.55
N HIS A 384 16.50 0.14 3.84
CA HIS A 384 15.14 0.12 3.30
C HIS A 384 14.21 -0.72 4.17
N LEU A 385 14.68 -1.89 4.60
CA LEU A 385 13.93 -2.81 5.43
C LEU A 385 14.87 -3.38 6.49
N ASN A 386 14.38 -3.46 7.72
CA ASN A 386 14.96 -4.19 8.84
C ASN A 386 14.00 -5.31 9.23
N ALA A 387 14.48 -6.53 9.33
CA ALA A 387 13.62 -7.65 9.69
C ALA A 387 14.36 -8.72 10.48
N GLU A 388 13.58 -9.50 11.22
CA GLU A 388 14.04 -10.63 12.01
C GLU A 388 13.09 -11.81 11.86
N ILE A 389 13.63 -13.01 11.75
CA ILE A 389 12.87 -14.26 11.85
C ILE A 389 13.34 -14.99 13.10
N THR A 390 12.41 -15.32 13.99
CA THR A 390 12.68 -16.13 15.18
C THR A 390 11.83 -17.42 15.13
N PRO A 391 12.38 -18.60 15.47
CA PRO A 391 11.58 -19.80 15.72
C PRO A 391 10.59 -19.58 16.87
N LEU A 392 9.40 -20.19 16.80
CA LEU A 392 8.37 -20.19 17.86
C LEU A 392 8.34 -21.51 18.60
#